data_c8d62aef7858b8a20c3d708a5331dfb5
#
_entry.id   c8d62aef7858b8a20c3d708a5331dfb5
#
_cell.length_a   1.000
_cell.length_b   1.000
_cell.length_c   1.000
_cell.angle_alpha   90.00
_cell.angle_beta   90.00
_cell.angle_gamma   90.00
#
_symmetry.space_group_name_H-M   'P 1'
#
loop_
_entity.id
_entity.type
_entity.pdbx_description
1 polymer ?
#
loop_
_entity_poly.entity_id
_entity_poly.type
_entity_poly.pdbx_seq_one_letter_code
_entity_poly.pdbx_strand_id
1 'polypeptide(L)'
;MPWRLGAGLGAAAGGAALAWGVWRWLALRSAAAQPVQAHARLAELQSRIRPHFLFNALNTALALVQINPQQAETVLEDLAQLFRVALAETGASVSLDEEIDLAQRYLAIEQLRFGDRLQVVWDLDPAAAQAVLPPLVLQPLVENAVRHGIEPAVAGGRIVVRTRVHRGMAEIVVTNTLPEMPGRPGTGIALVNVAERLRLLHDVAASLQAGIEGHSWQARILVPM
;
A
#
# COMPACT_ATOMS: atom_id res chain seq x y z
N MET A 1 63.30 -34.70 24.12
CA MET A 1 62.37 -33.55 24.24
C MET A 1 60.98 -33.89 23.69
N PRO A 2 60.11 -34.66 24.36
CA PRO A 2 58.77 -35.06 23.82
C PRO A 2 57.59 -34.14 24.25
N TRP A 3 57.76 -33.19 25.18
CA TRP A 3 56.66 -32.42 25.78
C TRP A 3 56.21 -31.19 24.98
N ARG A 4 56.93 -30.75 23.95
CA ARG A 4 56.55 -29.63 23.09
C ARG A 4 55.47 -29.98 22.05
N LEU A 5 55.34 -31.25 21.66
CA LEU A 5 54.30 -31.70 20.71
C LEU A 5 52.90 -31.77 21.31
N GLY A 6 52.79 -32.06 22.61
CA GLY A 6 51.47 -32.15 23.30
C GLY A 6 50.81 -30.80 23.54
N ALA A 7 51.59 -29.74 23.75
CA ALA A 7 51.03 -28.40 23.98
C ALA A 7 50.41 -27.78 22.71
N GLY A 8 50.96 -28.11 21.53
CA GLY A 8 50.42 -27.62 20.24
C GLY A 8 49.12 -28.26 19.84
N LEU A 9 48.95 -29.57 20.11
CA LEU A 9 47.71 -30.29 19.81
C LEU A 9 46.57 -29.90 20.73
N GLY A 10 46.83 -29.61 22.01
CA GLY A 10 45.83 -29.10 22.96
C GLY A 10 45.33 -27.70 22.58
N ALA A 11 46.19 -26.80 22.15
CA ALA A 11 45.85 -25.47 21.72
C ALA A 11 45.01 -25.48 20.41
N ALA A 12 45.36 -26.33 19.46
CA ALA A 12 44.64 -26.50 18.21
C ALA A 12 43.24 -27.11 18.45
N ALA A 13 43.12 -28.10 19.32
CA ALA A 13 41.83 -28.70 19.69
C ALA A 13 40.91 -27.70 20.43
N GLY A 14 41.46 -26.88 21.34
CA GLY A 14 40.74 -25.80 22.02
C GLY A 14 40.22 -24.71 21.06
N GLY A 15 41.08 -24.30 20.10
CA GLY A 15 40.70 -23.35 19.07
C GLY A 15 39.58 -23.87 18.15
N ALA A 16 39.68 -25.12 17.74
CA ALA A 16 38.62 -25.76 16.91
C ALA A 16 37.29 -25.90 17.66
N ALA A 17 37.31 -26.24 18.94
CA ALA A 17 36.09 -26.33 19.76
C ALA A 17 35.42 -24.98 19.94
N LEU A 18 36.19 -23.91 20.17
CA LEU A 18 35.66 -22.54 20.26
C LEU A 18 35.07 -22.09 18.92
N ALA A 19 35.78 -22.28 17.82
CA ALA A 19 35.31 -21.92 16.48
C ALA A 19 34.00 -22.67 16.15
N TRP A 20 33.92 -23.97 16.46
CA TRP A 20 32.71 -24.75 16.27
C TRP A 20 31.56 -24.24 17.12
N GLY A 21 31.81 -23.91 18.41
CA GLY A 21 30.82 -23.35 19.34
C GLY A 21 30.26 -22.01 18.85
N VAL A 22 31.14 -21.12 18.40
CA VAL A 22 30.75 -19.83 17.81
C VAL A 22 29.94 -20.01 16.52
N TRP A 23 30.41 -20.91 15.63
CA TRP A 23 29.68 -21.21 14.38
C TRP A 23 28.30 -21.80 14.67
N ARG A 24 28.20 -22.75 15.60
CA ARG A 24 26.93 -23.37 15.99
C ARG A 24 25.98 -22.35 16.64
N TRP A 25 26.51 -21.45 17.47
CA TRP A 25 25.72 -20.36 18.08
C TRP A 25 25.20 -19.37 17.04
N LEU A 26 26.04 -18.98 16.05
CA LEU A 26 25.62 -18.14 14.93
C LEU A 26 24.57 -18.82 14.04
N ALA A 27 24.76 -20.12 13.75
CA ALA A 27 23.79 -20.92 12.99
C ALA A 27 22.45 -21.05 13.71
N LEU A 28 22.44 -21.23 15.03
CA LEU A 28 21.20 -21.27 15.82
C LEU A 28 20.51 -19.89 15.88
N ARG A 29 21.29 -18.81 15.98
CA ARG A 29 20.73 -17.45 15.92
C ARG A 29 20.13 -17.12 14.55
N SER A 30 20.78 -17.48 13.46
CA SER A 30 20.26 -17.25 12.11
C SER A 30 18.99 -18.06 11.84
N ALA A 31 18.93 -19.32 12.31
CA ALA A 31 17.74 -20.16 12.22
C ALA A 31 16.57 -19.64 13.05
N ALA A 32 16.84 -19.05 14.23
CA ALA A 32 15.79 -18.45 15.08
C ALA A 32 15.27 -17.11 14.55
N ALA A 33 16.09 -16.36 13.79
CA ALA A 33 15.70 -15.07 13.22
C ALA A 33 14.81 -15.20 11.97
N GLN A 34 14.93 -16.28 11.19
CA GLN A 34 14.18 -16.49 9.95
C GLN A 34 12.64 -16.51 10.13
N PRO A 35 12.05 -17.25 11.10
CA PRO A 35 10.61 -17.26 11.27
C PRO A 35 10.05 -15.90 11.72
N VAL A 36 10.78 -15.15 12.54
CA VAL A 36 10.37 -13.81 13.01
C VAL A 36 10.35 -12.82 11.84
N GLN A 37 11.34 -12.86 10.95
CA GLN A 37 11.37 -12.02 9.75
C GLN A 37 10.29 -12.40 8.74
N ALA A 38 10.00 -13.70 8.57
CA ALA A 38 8.91 -14.16 7.71
C ALA A 38 7.54 -13.72 8.26
N HIS A 39 7.31 -13.84 9.55
CA HIS A 39 6.07 -13.36 10.19
C HIS A 39 5.94 -11.84 10.15
N ALA A 40 7.04 -11.09 10.35
CA ALA A 40 7.05 -9.64 10.22
C ALA A 40 6.75 -9.19 8.77
N ARG A 41 7.34 -9.85 7.78
CA ARG A 41 7.03 -9.61 6.36
C ARG A 41 5.58 -9.95 6.02
N LEU A 42 5.05 -11.08 6.51
CA LEU A 42 3.64 -11.43 6.32
C LEU A 42 2.70 -10.42 7.00
N ALA A 43 3.02 -9.97 8.21
CA ALA A 43 2.25 -8.93 8.90
C ALA A 43 2.33 -7.58 8.17
N GLU A 44 3.48 -7.22 7.62
CA GLU A 44 3.66 -6.03 6.78
C GLU A 44 2.86 -6.14 5.48
N LEU A 45 2.87 -7.30 4.83
CA LEU A 45 2.06 -7.59 3.64
C LEU A 45 0.56 -7.47 3.93
N GLN A 46 0.11 -8.04 5.07
CA GLN A 46 -1.28 -7.93 5.51
C GLN A 46 -1.68 -6.49 5.86
N SER A 47 -0.73 -5.62 6.22
CA SER A 47 -0.99 -4.20 6.46
C SER A 47 -1.08 -3.38 5.17
N ARG A 48 -0.45 -3.83 4.08
CA ARG A 48 -0.44 -3.13 2.78
C ARG A 48 -1.64 -3.48 1.91
N ILE A 49 -2.20 -4.67 2.05
CA ILE A 49 -3.38 -5.10 1.29
C ILE A 49 -4.44 -5.57 2.28
N ARG A 50 -5.62 -4.99 2.21
CA ARG A 50 -6.74 -5.40 3.07
C ARG A 50 -7.23 -6.79 2.67
N PRO A 51 -7.21 -7.79 3.58
CA PRO A 51 -7.68 -9.14 3.26
C PRO A 51 -9.11 -9.16 2.73
N HIS A 52 -9.97 -8.30 3.27
CA HIS A 52 -11.36 -8.19 2.85
C HIS A 52 -11.51 -7.72 1.38
N PHE A 53 -10.68 -6.77 0.93
CA PHE A 53 -10.66 -6.37 -0.48
C PHE A 53 -10.27 -7.54 -1.38
N LEU A 54 -9.21 -8.27 -1.02
CA LEU A 54 -8.76 -9.43 -1.77
C LEU A 54 -9.86 -10.48 -1.93
N PHE A 55 -10.53 -10.87 -0.83
CA PHE A 55 -11.62 -11.84 -0.89
C PHE A 55 -12.79 -11.35 -1.74
N ASN A 56 -13.14 -10.07 -1.65
CA ASN A 56 -14.20 -9.50 -2.47
C ASN A 56 -13.84 -9.47 -3.96
N ALA A 57 -12.61 -9.06 -4.31
CA ALA A 57 -12.14 -9.05 -5.69
C ALA A 57 -12.14 -10.47 -6.31
N LEU A 58 -11.66 -11.48 -5.56
CA LEU A 58 -11.70 -12.88 -6.00
C LEU A 58 -13.14 -13.39 -6.17
N ASN A 59 -14.04 -13.07 -5.24
CA ASN A 59 -15.46 -13.44 -5.36
C ASN A 59 -16.12 -12.76 -6.56
N THR A 60 -15.79 -11.50 -6.84
CA THR A 60 -16.26 -10.77 -8.03
C THR A 60 -15.77 -11.45 -9.30
N ALA A 61 -14.47 -11.81 -9.39
CA ALA A 61 -13.92 -12.54 -10.52
C ALA A 61 -14.61 -13.89 -10.70
N LEU A 62 -14.81 -14.67 -9.62
CA LEU A 62 -15.50 -15.97 -9.68
C LEU A 62 -16.93 -15.84 -10.18
N ALA A 63 -17.68 -14.83 -9.75
CA ALA A 63 -19.04 -14.57 -10.22
C ALA A 63 -19.07 -14.25 -11.73
N LEU A 64 -18.01 -13.61 -12.24
CA LEU A 64 -17.91 -13.21 -13.65
C LEU A 64 -17.42 -14.34 -14.57
N VAL A 65 -16.72 -15.38 -14.07
CA VAL A 65 -16.11 -16.44 -14.90
C VAL A 65 -17.08 -17.05 -15.92
N GLN A 66 -18.33 -17.27 -15.54
CA GLN A 66 -19.33 -17.88 -16.41
C GLN A 66 -20.18 -16.86 -17.20
N ILE A 67 -20.24 -15.63 -16.75
CA ILE A 67 -21.11 -14.58 -17.31
C ILE A 67 -20.32 -13.70 -18.29
N ASN A 68 -19.12 -13.31 -17.90
CA ASN A 68 -18.21 -12.47 -18.68
C ASN A 68 -16.75 -12.83 -18.37
N PRO A 69 -16.21 -13.90 -19.01
CA PRO A 69 -14.85 -14.38 -18.75
C PRO A 69 -13.76 -13.32 -18.95
N GLN A 70 -13.92 -12.45 -19.96
CA GLN A 70 -12.95 -11.38 -20.23
C GLN A 70 -12.90 -10.36 -19.08
N GLN A 71 -14.05 -10.01 -18.53
CA GLN A 71 -14.09 -9.11 -17.36
C GLN A 71 -13.53 -9.78 -16.10
N ALA A 72 -13.74 -11.10 -15.93
CA ALA A 72 -13.10 -11.86 -14.85
C ALA A 72 -11.58 -11.86 -14.99
N GLU A 73 -11.05 -12.03 -16.20
CA GLU A 73 -9.61 -11.96 -16.50
C GLU A 73 -9.06 -10.56 -16.15
N THR A 74 -9.73 -9.48 -16.60
CA THR A 74 -9.34 -8.11 -16.27
C THR A 74 -9.27 -7.87 -14.76
N VAL A 75 -10.24 -8.33 -13.98
CA VAL A 75 -10.23 -8.22 -12.51
C VAL A 75 -9.02 -8.92 -11.90
N LEU A 76 -8.66 -10.10 -12.40
CA LEU A 76 -7.51 -10.87 -11.93
C LEU A 76 -6.18 -10.20 -12.31
N GLU A 77 -6.08 -9.62 -13.52
CA GLU A 77 -4.92 -8.85 -13.96
C GLU A 77 -4.72 -7.59 -13.13
N ASP A 78 -5.78 -6.82 -12.89
CA ASP A 78 -5.76 -5.62 -12.05
C ASP A 78 -5.35 -5.98 -10.62
N LEU A 79 -5.91 -7.06 -10.07
CA LEU A 79 -5.55 -7.54 -8.75
C LEU A 79 -4.07 -7.95 -8.69
N ALA A 80 -3.57 -8.67 -9.69
CA ALA A 80 -2.17 -9.07 -9.78
C ALA A 80 -1.23 -7.86 -9.86
N GLN A 81 -1.62 -6.78 -10.57
CA GLN A 81 -0.84 -5.55 -10.65
C GLN A 81 -0.82 -4.80 -9.30
N LEU A 82 -1.97 -4.69 -8.62
CA LEU A 82 -2.04 -4.13 -7.27
C LEU A 82 -1.10 -4.86 -6.29
N PHE A 83 -1.09 -6.21 -6.35
CA PHE A 83 -0.17 -7.01 -5.55
C PHE A 83 1.29 -6.78 -5.92
N ARG A 84 1.63 -6.74 -7.20
CA ARG A 84 3.01 -6.54 -7.64
C ARG A 84 3.58 -5.25 -7.10
N VAL A 85 2.82 -4.15 -7.14
CA VAL A 85 3.25 -2.85 -6.59
C VAL A 85 3.33 -2.89 -5.07
N ALA A 86 2.35 -3.50 -4.40
CA ALA A 86 2.33 -3.60 -2.94
C ALA A 86 3.48 -4.46 -2.37
N LEU A 87 3.97 -5.45 -3.16
CA LEU A 87 5.06 -6.36 -2.79
C LEU A 87 6.44 -5.86 -3.24
N ALA A 88 6.49 -4.86 -4.13
CA ALA A 88 7.75 -4.28 -4.55
C ALA A 88 8.51 -3.68 -3.37
N GLU A 89 9.84 -3.78 -3.39
CA GLU A 89 10.67 -3.16 -2.36
C GLU A 89 10.50 -1.64 -2.40
N THR A 90 10.09 -1.07 -1.28
CA THR A 90 9.84 0.36 -1.14
C THR A 90 11.15 1.13 -1.04
N GLY A 91 11.52 1.80 -2.09
CA GLY A 91 12.72 2.65 -2.11
C GLY A 91 12.72 3.67 -3.24
N ALA A 92 11.94 3.42 -4.28
CA ALA A 92 11.83 4.33 -5.41
C ALA A 92 10.62 5.25 -5.25
N SER A 93 10.74 6.49 -5.67
CA SER A 93 9.61 7.37 -5.95
C SER A 93 8.95 6.92 -7.25
N VAL A 94 7.66 7.23 -7.41
CA VAL A 94 6.85 6.95 -8.59
C VAL A 94 6.25 8.25 -9.14
N SER A 95 5.79 8.23 -10.37
CA SER A 95 5.03 9.35 -10.94
C SER A 95 3.59 9.37 -10.43
N LEU A 96 2.95 10.53 -10.47
CA LEU A 96 1.51 10.64 -10.19
C LEU A 96 0.68 9.81 -11.16
N ASP A 97 1.11 9.68 -12.40
CA ASP A 97 0.43 8.85 -13.41
C ASP A 97 0.39 7.37 -13.02
N GLU A 98 1.49 6.84 -12.48
CA GLU A 98 1.55 5.47 -11.96
C GLU A 98 0.63 5.25 -10.76
N GLU A 99 0.55 6.22 -9.84
CA GLU A 99 -0.37 6.18 -8.70
C GLU A 99 -1.84 6.27 -9.13
N ILE A 100 -2.14 7.06 -10.18
CA ILE A 100 -3.48 7.17 -10.76
C ILE A 100 -3.87 5.85 -11.45
N ASP A 101 -2.99 5.23 -12.25
CA ASP A 101 -3.26 3.94 -12.87
C ASP A 101 -3.61 2.88 -11.81
N LEU A 102 -2.85 2.84 -10.72
CA LEU A 102 -3.09 1.92 -9.62
C LEU A 102 -4.44 2.18 -8.92
N ALA A 103 -4.79 3.44 -8.69
CA ALA A 103 -6.07 3.83 -8.10
C ALA A 103 -7.24 3.54 -9.05
N GLN A 104 -7.06 3.68 -10.37
CA GLN A 104 -8.05 3.32 -11.38
C GLN A 104 -8.35 1.83 -11.37
N ARG A 105 -7.34 0.96 -11.33
CA ARG A 105 -7.50 -0.49 -11.21
C ARG A 105 -8.24 -0.89 -9.95
N TYR A 106 -7.86 -0.31 -8.80
CA TYR A 106 -8.54 -0.54 -7.54
C TYR A 106 -10.02 -0.17 -7.61
N LEU A 107 -10.33 1.05 -8.07
CA LEU A 107 -11.71 1.54 -8.15
C LEU A 107 -12.53 0.81 -9.23
N ALA A 108 -11.92 0.31 -10.30
CA ALA A 108 -12.60 -0.52 -11.30
C ALA A 108 -13.08 -1.85 -10.70
N ILE A 109 -12.26 -2.51 -9.88
CA ILE A 109 -12.67 -3.72 -9.15
C ILE A 109 -13.84 -3.42 -8.19
N GLU A 110 -13.76 -2.30 -7.44
CA GLU A 110 -14.82 -1.90 -6.52
C GLU A 110 -16.11 -1.48 -7.25
N GLN A 111 -16.02 -0.87 -8.44
CA GLN A 111 -17.18 -0.56 -9.26
C GLN A 111 -17.93 -1.82 -9.71
N LEU A 112 -17.24 -2.90 -10.04
CA LEU A 112 -17.88 -4.18 -10.34
C LEU A 112 -18.60 -4.77 -9.13
N ARG A 113 -18.06 -4.56 -7.93
CA ARG A 113 -18.66 -5.03 -6.67
C ARG A 113 -19.88 -4.21 -6.26
N PHE A 114 -19.82 -2.89 -6.37
CA PHE A 114 -20.87 -1.98 -5.93
C PHE A 114 -21.89 -1.64 -7.02
N GLY A 115 -21.56 -1.89 -8.30
CA GLY A 115 -22.41 -1.54 -9.43
C GLY A 115 -22.71 -0.05 -9.46
N ASP A 116 -23.98 0.30 -9.71
CA ASP A 116 -24.45 1.69 -9.81
C ASP A 116 -24.32 2.49 -8.50
N ARG A 117 -24.06 1.81 -7.37
CA ARG A 117 -23.83 2.49 -6.08
C ARG A 117 -22.49 3.22 -6.01
N LEU A 118 -21.51 2.89 -6.86
CA LEU A 118 -20.22 3.58 -6.90
C LEU A 118 -20.05 4.35 -8.21
N GLN A 119 -20.14 5.66 -8.13
CA GLN A 119 -19.80 6.56 -9.23
C GLN A 119 -18.38 7.09 -9.04
N VAL A 120 -17.51 6.91 -10.04
CA VAL A 120 -16.13 7.43 -10.04
C VAL A 120 -15.99 8.46 -11.13
N VAL A 121 -15.43 9.61 -10.77
CA VAL A 121 -15.13 10.71 -11.71
C VAL A 121 -13.64 11.05 -11.62
N TRP A 122 -13.00 11.01 -12.76
CA TRP A 122 -11.60 11.38 -12.94
C TRP A 122 -11.53 12.74 -13.66
N ASP A 123 -10.95 13.75 -12.99
CA ASP A 123 -10.76 15.11 -13.49
C ASP A 123 -9.26 15.44 -13.41
N LEU A 124 -8.51 14.88 -14.35
CA LEU A 124 -7.05 14.80 -14.34
C LEU A 124 -6.43 15.87 -15.23
N ASP A 125 -5.48 16.62 -14.68
CA ASP A 125 -4.63 17.54 -15.43
C ASP A 125 -3.39 16.77 -15.93
N PRO A 126 -3.20 16.61 -17.26
CA PRO A 126 -2.04 15.92 -17.80
C PRO A 126 -0.70 16.54 -17.38
N ALA A 127 -0.69 17.85 -17.09
CA ALA A 127 0.52 18.53 -16.64
C ALA A 127 1.01 18.03 -15.28
N ALA A 128 0.12 17.46 -14.45
CA ALA A 128 0.46 16.90 -13.14
C ALA A 128 1.07 15.47 -13.20
N ALA A 129 0.98 14.79 -14.34
CA ALA A 129 1.29 13.36 -14.49
C ALA A 129 2.70 12.98 -13.99
N GLN A 130 3.67 13.85 -14.17
CA GLN A 130 5.08 13.61 -13.83
C GLN A 130 5.47 14.06 -12.40
N ALA A 131 4.51 14.56 -11.60
CA ALA A 131 4.77 14.88 -10.20
C ALA A 131 5.26 13.62 -9.45
N VAL A 132 6.29 13.79 -8.64
CA VAL A 132 6.97 12.67 -7.96
C VAL A 132 6.29 12.39 -6.63
N LEU A 133 5.98 11.14 -6.37
CA LEU A 133 5.27 10.70 -5.15
C LEU A 133 5.97 9.49 -4.50
N PRO A 134 5.79 9.29 -3.19
CA PRO A 134 6.09 7.99 -2.59
C PRO A 134 5.11 6.94 -3.15
N PRO A 135 5.54 5.69 -3.39
CA PRO A 135 4.64 4.64 -3.89
C PRO A 135 3.46 4.40 -2.94
N LEU A 136 2.28 4.05 -3.46
CA LEU A 136 1.06 3.75 -2.68
C LEU A 136 0.61 4.92 -1.79
N VAL A 137 0.64 6.15 -2.28
CA VAL A 137 0.12 7.34 -1.58
C VAL A 137 -1.35 7.56 -1.89
N LEU A 138 -1.76 7.39 -3.14
CA LEU A 138 -3.13 7.63 -3.57
C LEU A 138 -4.06 6.47 -3.19
N GLN A 139 -3.58 5.24 -3.23
CA GLN A 139 -4.38 4.05 -2.92
C GLN A 139 -5.04 4.11 -1.53
N PRO A 140 -4.38 4.42 -0.40
CA PRO A 140 -5.03 4.54 0.90
C PRO A 140 -6.14 5.59 0.94
N LEU A 141 -6.06 6.64 0.11
CA LEU A 141 -7.08 7.69 0.05
C LEU A 141 -8.34 7.20 -0.67
N VAL A 142 -8.20 6.53 -1.82
CA VAL A 142 -9.34 5.95 -2.55
C VAL A 142 -9.96 4.79 -1.77
N GLU A 143 -9.17 3.98 -1.07
CA GLU A 143 -9.66 2.96 -0.16
C GLU A 143 -10.49 3.55 0.99
N ASN A 144 -10.05 4.67 1.58
CA ASN A 144 -10.81 5.38 2.60
C ASN A 144 -12.11 5.95 2.04
N ALA A 145 -12.08 6.48 0.83
CA ALA A 145 -13.25 7.01 0.13
C ALA A 145 -14.30 5.90 -0.10
N VAL A 146 -13.91 4.71 -0.54
CA VAL A 146 -14.82 3.56 -0.68
C VAL A 146 -15.36 3.15 0.68
N ARG A 147 -14.50 2.91 1.65
CA ARG A 147 -14.88 2.37 2.97
C ARG A 147 -15.81 3.29 3.75
N HIS A 148 -15.56 4.59 3.73
CA HIS A 148 -16.28 5.55 4.57
C HIS A 148 -17.36 6.32 3.80
N GLY A 149 -17.25 6.37 2.45
CA GLY A 149 -18.23 7.06 1.61
C GLY A 149 -19.24 6.12 0.95
N ILE A 150 -18.81 4.93 0.50
CA ILE A 150 -19.62 4.06 -0.34
C ILE A 150 -20.17 2.84 0.42
N GLU A 151 -19.33 2.11 1.15
CA GLU A 151 -19.74 0.89 1.87
C GLU A 151 -20.95 1.13 2.77
N PRO A 152 -20.98 2.17 3.64
CA PRO A 152 -22.09 2.42 4.55
C PRO A 152 -23.29 3.09 3.88
N ALA A 153 -23.15 3.67 2.68
CA ALA A 153 -24.22 4.40 1.99
C ALA A 153 -25.12 3.44 1.20
N VAL A 154 -26.35 3.21 1.65
CA VAL A 154 -27.32 2.34 0.95
C VAL A 154 -27.62 2.86 -0.46
N ALA A 155 -27.79 4.18 -0.61
CA ALA A 155 -28.01 4.83 -1.90
C ALA A 155 -26.74 4.91 -2.77
N GLY A 156 -25.59 4.50 -2.22
CA GLY A 156 -24.30 4.65 -2.88
C GLY A 156 -23.73 6.06 -2.74
N GLY A 157 -22.73 6.36 -3.58
CA GLY A 157 -22.08 7.66 -3.53
C GLY A 157 -21.12 7.87 -4.69
N ARG A 158 -20.45 9.01 -4.66
CA ARG A 158 -19.52 9.44 -5.69
C ARG A 158 -18.12 9.62 -5.10
N ILE A 159 -17.11 9.16 -5.84
CA ILE A 159 -15.71 9.47 -5.60
C ILE A 159 -15.22 10.32 -6.77
N VAL A 160 -14.57 11.43 -6.47
CA VAL A 160 -13.93 12.32 -7.45
C VAL A 160 -12.44 12.37 -7.15
N VAL A 161 -11.62 12.05 -8.14
CA VAL A 161 -10.17 12.27 -8.10
C VAL A 161 -9.85 13.39 -9.07
N ARG A 162 -9.28 14.47 -8.54
CA ARG A 162 -8.92 15.66 -9.31
C ARG A 162 -7.44 15.93 -9.17
N THR A 163 -6.79 16.29 -10.27
CA THR A 163 -5.43 16.81 -10.24
C THR A 163 -5.35 18.17 -10.93
N ARG A 164 -4.46 19.03 -10.46
CA ARG A 164 -4.18 20.35 -11.06
C ARG A 164 -2.72 20.71 -10.84
N VAL A 165 -2.17 21.51 -11.73
CA VAL A 165 -0.87 22.15 -11.53
C VAL A 165 -1.08 23.65 -11.30
N HIS A 166 -0.56 24.15 -10.20
CA HIS A 166 -0.59 25.56 -9.90
C HIS A 166 0.72 26.03 -9.25
N ARG A 167 1.37 27.06 -9.80
CA ARG A 167 2.59 27.66 -9.28
C ARG A 167 3.72 26.66 -9.00
N GLY A 168 3.92 25.68 -9.89
CA GLY A 168 4.96 24.66 -9.75
C GLY A 168 4.65 23.58 -8.71
N MET A 169 3.40 23.51 -8.21
CA MET A 169 2.91 22.48 -7.33
C MET A 169 1.84 21.64 -8.04
N ALA A 170 1.91 20.32 -7.88
CA ALA A 170 0.81 19.43 -8.22
C ALA A 170 -0.12 19.32 -7.01
N GLU A 171 -1.39 19.57 -7.23
CA GLU A 171 -2.48 19.35 -6.28
C GLU A 171 -3.23 18.09 -6.69
N ILE A 172 -3.39 17.16 -5.75
CA ILE A 172 -4.17 15.94 -5.90
C ILE A 172 -5.28 15.97 -4.85
N VAL A 173 -6.54 15.85 -5.29
CA VAL A 173 -7.70 15.89 -4.41
C VAL A 173 -8.55 14.65 -4.63
N VAL A 174 -8.78 13.92 -3.55
CA VAL A 174 -9.73 12.80 -3.49
C VAL A 174 -10.92 13.25 -2.64
N THR A 175 -12.11 13.25 -3.24
CA THR A 175 -13.35 13.64 -2.56
C THR A 175 -14.34 12.49 -2.64
N ASN A 176 -15.06 12.21 -1.54
CA ASN A 176 -16.19 11.31 -1.56
C ASN A 176 -17.42 11.91 -0.85
N THR A 177 -18.60 11.50 -1.29
CA THR A 177 -19.86 11.81 -0.59
C THR A 177 -19.86 11.18 0.80
N LEU A 178 -20.47 11.87 1.76
CA LEU A 178 -20.68 11.32 3.09
C LEU A 178 -21.99 10.52 3.12
N PRO A 179 -22.03 9.37 3.82
CA PRO A 179 -23.26 8.63 4.03
C PRO A 179 -24.19 9.40 4.98
N GLU A 180 -25.51 9.20 4.85
CA GLU A 180 -26.51 9.82 5.72
C GLU A 180 -26.29 9.44 7.20
N MET A 181 -25.88 8.20 7.46
CA MET A 181 -25.48 7.76 8.79
C MET A 181 -23.96 7.57 8.84
N PRO A 182 -23.27 8.28 9.73
CA PRO A 182 -21.83 8.13 9.87
C PRO A 182 -21.47 6.69 10.24
N GLY A 183 -20.57 6.07 9.48
CA GLY A 183 -19.96 4.80 9.85
C GLY A 183 -19.06 4.94 11.09
N ARG A 184 -18.46 3.84 11.53
CA ARG A 184 -17.47 3.90 12.62
C ARG A 184 -16.31 4.80 12.21
N PRO A 185 -15.86 5.71 13.10
CA PRO A 185 -14.69 6.54 12.83
C PRO A 185 -13.48 5.67 12.47
N GLY A 186 -12.77 6.06 11.42
CA GLY A 186 -11.51 5.42 11.07
C GLY A 186 -10.42 5.75 12.11
N THR A 187 -9.41 4.91 12.23
CA THR A 187 -8.27 5.13 13.13
C THR A 187 -7.36 6.29 12.71
N GLY A 188 -7.52 6.82 11.48
CA GLY A 188 -6.68 7.88 10.94
C GLY A 188 -5.24 7.45 10.58
N ILE A 189 -4.83 6.22 10.94
CA ILE A 189 -3.46 5.72 10.76
C ILE A 189 -3.02 5.79 9.28
N ALA A 190 -3.91 5.50 8.34
CA ALA A 190 -3.58 5.54 6.92
C ALA A 190 -3.15 6.95 6.46
N LEU A 191 -3.85 8.00 6.91
CA LEU A 191 -3.53 9.38 6.58
C LEU A 191 -2.22 9.84 7.22
N VAL A 192 -1.97 9.42 8.46
CA VAL A 192 -0.69 9.70 9.16
C VAL A 192 0.47 9.07 8.40
N ASN A 193 0.34 7.82 7.98
CA ASN A 193 1.38 7.12 7.21
C ASN A 193 1.62 7.79 5.84
N VAL A 194 0.57 8.24 5.16
CA VAL A 194 0.70 8.98 3.90
C VAL A 194 1.43 10.30 4.12
N ALA A 195 1.05 11.07 5.15
CA ALA A 195 1.70 12.34 5.46
C ALA A 195 3.19 12.16 5.81
N GLU A 196 3.53 11.13 6.59
CA GLU A 196 4.91 10.83 6.95
C GLU A 196 5.75 10.45 5.73
N ARG A 197 5.21 9.64 4.81
CA ARG A 197 5.91 9.25 3.57
C ARG A 197 6.12 10.42 2.63
N LEU A 198 5.13 11.31 2.48
CA LEU A 198 5.27 12.57 1.74
C LEU A 198 6.37 13.44 2.33
N ARG A 199 6.42 13.55 3.68
CA ARG A 199 7.47 14.31 4.37
C ARG A 199 8.85 13.69 4.18
N LEU A 200 8.98 12.37 4.19
CA LEU A 200 10.27 11.70 3.97
C LEU A 200 10.82 11.94 2.56
N LEU A 201 9.95 12.12 1.55
CA LEU A 201 10.38 12.35 0.16
C LEU A 201 10.60 13.84 -0.14
N HIS A 202 9.75 14.73 0.38
CA HIS A 202 9.69 16.15 0.00
C HIS A 202 9.97 17.12 1.14
N ASP A 203 10.23 16.60 2.36
CA ASP A 203 10.37 17.38 3.59
C ASP A 203 9.16 18.32 3.81
N VAL A 204 9.38 19.60 3.99
CA VAL A 204 8.34 20.62 4.20
C VAL A 204 7.65 21.08 2.91
N ALA A 205 8.16 20.68 1.74
CA ALA A 205 7.62 21.09 0.45
C ALA A 205 6.31 20.35 0.07
N ALA A 206 6.00 19.24 0.74
CA ALA A 206 4.74 18.53 0.54
C ALA A 206 3.81 18.66 1.74
N SER A 207 2.50 18.58 1.49
CA SER A 207 1.49 18.59 2.53
C SER A 207 0.32 17.67 2.24
N LEU A 208 -0.30 17.12 3.29
CA LEU A 208 -1.57 16.41 3.24
C LEU A 208 -2.54 17.08 4.20
N GLN A 209 -3.70 17.46 3.70
CA GLN A 209 -4.84 17.93 4.48
C GLN A 209 -6.02 17.01 4.23
N ALA A 210 -6.76 16.65 5.27
CA ALA A 210 -7.96 15.84 5.11
C ALA A 210 -9.02 16.25 6.13
N GLY A 211 -10.28 16.26 5.68
CA GLY A 211 -11.38 16.66 6.53
C GLY A 211 -12.72 16.66 5.80
N ILE A 212 -13.75 17.08 6.51
CA ILE A 212 -15.10 17.23 5.96
C ILE A 212 -15.22 18.66 5.41
N GLU A 213 -15.61 18.77 4.14
CA GLU A 213 -15.96 20.03 3.48
C GLU A 213 -17.41 19.94 2.98
N GLY A 214 -18.32 20.67 3.63
CA GLY A 214 -19.74 20.64 3.32
C GLY A 214 -20.36 19.24 3.54
N HIS A 215 -20.83 18.61 2.46
CA HIS A 215 -21.45 17.28 2.46
C HIS A 215 -20.51 16.18 1.95
N SER A 216 -19.22 16.45 1.88
CA SER A 216 -18.21 15.49 1.41
C SER A 216 -16.99 15.46 2.33
N TRP A 217 -16.31 14.33 2.31
CA TRP A 217 -14.98 14.22 2.86
C TRP A 217 -13.97 14.43 1.75
N GLN A 218 -12.89 15.13 2.06
CA GLN A 218 -11.85 15.46 1.10
C GLN A 218 -10.47 15.19 1.69
N ALA A 219 -9.57 14.62 0.89
CA ALA A 219 -8.14 14.60 1.14
C ALA A 219 -7.43 15.36 0.01
N ARG A 220 -6.55 16.27 0.38
CA ARG A 220 -5.78 17.13 -0.54
C ARG A 220 -4.30 16.94 -0.29
N ILE A 221 -3.56 16.55 -1.32
CA ILE A 221 -2.11 16.46 -1.33
C ILE A 221 -1.58 17.60 -2.21
N LEU A 222 -0.51 18.25 -1.73
CA LEU A 222 0.29 19.20 -2.51
C LEU A 222 1.73 18.68 -2.53
N VAL A 223 2.34 18.60 -3.72
CA VAL A 223 3.74 18.21 -3.93
C VAL A 223 4.38 19.11 -4.98
N PRO A 224 5.69 19.36 -4.93
CA PRO A 224 6.41 20.06 -5.98
C PRO A 224 6.40 19.24 -7.29
N MET A 225 6.45 19.97 -8.42
CA MET A 225 6.58 19.38 -9.75
C MET A 225 8.01 18.95 -10.04
#